data_10da6e50fe345e02227d5be44f133a3b
#
_entry.id   10da6e50fe345e02227d5be44f133a3b
#
_cell.length_a   1.000
_cell.length_b   1.000
_cell.length_c   1.000
_cell.angle_alpha   90.00
_cell.angle_beta   90.00
_cell.angle_gamma   90.00
#
_symmetry.space_group_name_H-M   'P 1'
#
loop_
_entity.id
_entity.type
_entity.pdbx_description
1 polymer ?
#
loop_
_entity_poly.entity_id
_entity_poly.type
_entity_poly.pdbx_seq_one_letter_code
_entity_poly.pdbx_strand_id
1 'polypeptide(L)'
;MALTLEPGVTVEAGRYTALVSPPGFLVDVLLQPEVDRFETLYCYGVGSRVLGRLPRQAPRLALQSCMTVHQLLASLREAHQSIVIVEYDDGIFSPLEGDDRDVIFAVGRTLRELAREAAVLLWAPRGDRGLRALLLLADQVVWHYDERPAGSVAPARRRRHEVQVTLADAV
;
A
#
# COMPACT_ATOMS: atom_id res chain seq x y z
N MET A 1 -15.26 7.23 5.02
CA MET A 1 -14.80 6.03 5.75
C MET A 1 -13.35 6.27 6.16
N ALA A 2 -13.01 6.03 7.41
CA ALA A 2 -11.63 6.13 7.90
C ALA A 2 -11.26 4.79 8.52
N LEU A 3 -10.12 4.23 8.09
CA LEU A 3 -9.51 3.04 8.66
C LEU A 3 -8.31 3.49 9.49
N THR A 4 -8.40 3.37 10.80
CA THR A 4 -7.24 3.62 11.67
C THR A 4 -6.43 2.33 11.75
N LEU A 5 -5.27 2.36 11.13
CA LEU A 5 -4.31 1.27 11.20
C LEU A 5 -3.47 1.48 12.46
N GLU A 6 -3.49 0.50 13.36
CA GLU A 6 -2.63 0.58 14.54
C GLU A 6 -1.14 0.46 14.17
N PRO A 7 -0.32 1.31 14.82
CA PRO A 7 -0.61 2.46 15.65
C PRO A 7 -0.51 3.78 14.87
N GLY A 8 -1.66 4.45 14.71
CA GLY A 8 -1.63 5.87 14.33
C GLY A 8 -1.73 6.18 12.84
N VAL A 9 -1.64 5.20 11.93
CA VAL A 9 -1.84 5.42 10.48
C VAL A 9 -3.32 5.39 10.17
N THR A 10 -3.85 6.47 9.62
CA THR A 10 -5.25 6.52 9.18
C THR A 10 -5.29 6.51 7.65
N VAL A 11 -6.00 5.53 7.08
CA VAL A 11 -6.34 5.48 5.66
C VAL A 11 -7.78 5.89 5.50
N GLU A 12 -8.01 6.98 4.82
CA GLU A 12 -9.34 7.59 4.67
C GLU A 12 -9.82 7.52 3.22
N ALA A 13 -11.13 7.32 3.05
CA ALA A 13 -11.75 7.60 1.75
C ALA A 13 -11.58 9.10 1.45
N GLY A 14 -11.29 9.42 0.19
CA GLY A 14 -10.93 10.78 -0.22
C GLY A 14 -9.43 11.02 -0.29
N ARG A 15 -8.59 10.05 0.14
CA ARG A 15 -7.13 10.17 0.12
C ARG A 15 -6.45 8.92 -0.43
N TYR A 16 -5.52 9.14 -1.35
CA TYR A 16 -4.57 8.14 -1.77
C TYR A 16 -3.40 8.14 -0.78
N THR A 17 -3.30 7.08 0.03
CA THR A 17 -2.24 6.90 1.02
C THR A 17 -1.18 5.94 0.51
N ALA A 18 0.09 6.31 0.62
CA ALA A 18 1.22 5.41 0.40
C ALA A 18 1.86 5.06 1.74
N LEU A 19 2.08 3.78 1.99
CA LEU A 19 2.67 3.24 3.21
C LEU A 19 3.95 2.45 2.88
N VAL A 20 5.06 2.87 3.46
CA VAL A 20 6.31 2.10 3.43
C VAL A 20 6.55 1.48 4.80
N SER A 21 6.44 0.15 4.88
CA SER A 21 6.52 -0.57 6.15
C SER A 21 6.98 -2.02 5.97
N PRO A 22 7.45 -2.69 7.04
CA PRO A 22 7.67 -4.14 7.00
C PRO A 22 6.40 -4.92 6.63
N PRO A 23 6.51 -6.09 5.94
CA PRO A 23 5.35 -6.88 5.52
C PRO A 23 4.41 -7.29 6.65
N GLY A 24 4.94 -7.51 7.85
CA GLY A 24 4.13 -7.87 9.02
C GLY A 24 3.10 -6.81 9.37
N PHE A 25 3.44 -5.53 9.18
CA PHE A 25 2.52 -4.44 9.45
C PHE A 25 1.28 -4.48 8.53
N LEU A 26 1.48 -4.72 7.23
CA LEU A 26 0.35 -4.83 6.29
C LEU A 26 -0.51 -6.06 6.57
N VAL A 27 0.11 -7.18 6.96
CA VAL A 27 -0.65 -8.37 7.39
C VAL A 27 -1.52 -8.04 8.61
N ASP A 28 -0.96 -7.38 9.62
CA ASP A 28 -1.69 -7.00 10.83
C ASP A 28 -2.87 -6.07 10.48
N VAL A 29 -2.69 -5.16 9.50
CA VAL A 29 -3.76 -4.30 8.97
C VAL A 29 -4.88 -5.10 8.32
N LEU A 30 -4.52 -6.04 7.43
CA LEU A 30 -5.50 -6.86 6.70
C LEU A 30 -6.28 -7.82 7.60
N LEU A 31 -5.73 -8.12 8.79
CA LEU A 31 -6.38 -8.98 9.78
C LEU A 31 -7.22 -8.22 10.81
N GLN A 32 -7.33 -6.89 10.69
CA GLN A 32 -8.18 -6.11 11.59
C GLN A 32 -9.67 -6.39 11.33
N PRO A 33 -10.48 -6.59 12.39
CA PRO A 33 -11.93 -6.82 12.26
C PRO A 33 -12.67 -5.70 11.53
N GLU A 34 -12.12 -4.49 11.56
CA GLU A 34 -12.64 -3.33 10.86
C GLU A 34 -12.56 -3.50 9.34
N VAL A 35 -11.48 -4.11 8.85
CA VAL A 35 -11.25 -4.39 7.42
C VAL A 35 -12.23 -5.45 6.92
N ASP A 36 -12.53 -6.46 7.73
CA ASP A 36 -13.48 -7.53 7.39
C ASP A 36 -14.92 -7.04 7.13
N ARG A 37 -15.24 -5.81 7.51
CA ARG A 37 -16.57 -5.21 7.27
C ARG A 37 -16.73 -4.66 5.86
N PHE A 38 -15.62 -4.48 5.13
CA PHE A 38 -15.59 -3.83 3.82
C PHE A 38 -15.11 -4.79 2.74
N GLU A 39 -15.65 -4.61 1.55
CA GLU A 39 -15.10 -5.28 0.38
C GLU A 39 -13.73 -4.68 0.05
N THR A 40 -12.72 -5.53 0.02
CA THR A 40 -11.33 -5.15 -0.17
C THR A 40 -10.79 -5.79 -1.42
N LEU A 41 -10.22 -5.01 -2.32
CA LEU A 41 -9.40 -5.48 -3.43
C LEU A 41 -7.93 -5.40 -3.04
N TYR A 42 -7.22 -6.50 -3.17
CA TYR A 42 -5.78 -6.59 -2.96
C TYR A 42 -5.08 -6.97 -4.26
N CYS A 43 -4.39 -6.02 -4.88
CA CYS A 43 -3.59 -6.22 -6.08
C CYS A 43 -2.14 -6.52 -5.70
N TYR A 44 -1.58 -7.59 -6.27
CA TYR A 44 -0.22 -8.04 -5.96
C TYR A 44 0.50 -8.59 -7.19
N GLY A 45 1.84 -8.56 -7.17
CA GLY A 45 2.70 -9.17 -8.18
C GLY A 45 3.14 -10.58 -7.83
N VAL A 46 3.96 -11.17 -8.70
CA VAL A 46 4.51 -12.53 -8.52
C VAL A 46 5.32 -12.66 -7.24
N GLY A 47 6.00 -11.58 -6.86
CA GLY A 47 6.88 -11.52 -5.69
C GLY A 47 6.18 -11.12 -4.39
N SER A 48 4.84 -11.29 -4.28
CA SER A 48 4.10 -10.89 -3.08
C SER A 48 4.73 -11.41 -1.80
N ARG A 49 4.97 -10.50 -0.86
CA ARG A 49 5.55 -10.79 0.46
C ARG A 49 4.50 -10.99 1.54
N VAL A 50 3.25 -10.72 1.21
CA VAL A 50 2.12 -10.70 2.14
C VAL A 50 1.19 -11.88 1.90
N LEU A 51 0.96 -12.26 0.63
CA LEU A 51 -0.03 -13.27 0.24
C LEU A 51 0.09 -14.59 1.02
N GLY A 52 1.31 -15.11 1.22
CA GLY A 52 1.54 -16.36 1.95
C GLY A 52 1.25 -16.29 3.46
N ARG A 53 0.96 -15.10 3.98
CA ARG A 53 0.66 -14.85 5.40
C ARG A 53 -0.81 -14.52 5.64
N LEU A 54 -1.59 -14.37 4.57
CA LEU A 54 -3.03 -14.09 4.67
C LEU A 54 -3.80 -15.36 4.97
N PRO A 55 -4.92 -15.26 5.71
CA PRO A 55 -5.78 -16.39 5.98
C PRO A 55 -6.39 -16.91 4.68
N ARG A 56 -6.55 -18.23 4.56
CA ARG A 56 -7.17 -18.85 3.36
C ARG A 56 -8.64 -18.49 3.19
N GLN A 57 -9.29 -18.02 4.25
CA GLN A 57 -10.69 -17.64 4.25
C GLN A 57 -10.80 -16.16 4.67
N ALA A 58 -10.94 -15.31 3.68
CA ALA A 58 -11.26 -13.90 3.87
C ALA A 58 -12.37 -13.54 2.84
N PRO A 59 -13.65 -13.74 3.20
CA PRO A 59 -14.76 -13.73 2.23
C PRO A 59 -14.96 -12.39 1.53
N ARG A 60 -14.46 -11.30 2.10
CA ARG A 60 -14.56 -9.96 1.53
C ARG A 60 -13.24 -9.43 0.95
N LEU A 61 -12.20 -10.26 0.91
CA LEU A 61 -10.90 -9.95 0.33
C LEU A 61 -10.80 -10.58 -1.06
N ALA A 62 -10.96 -9.77 -2.10
CA ALA A 62 -10.68 -10.16 -3.48
C ALA A 62 -9.18 -10.03 -3.76
N LEU A 63 -8.56 -11.12 -4.18
CA LEU A 63 -7.14 -11.20 -4.52
C LEU A 63 -6.97 -11.09 -6.03
N GLN A 64 -6.21 -10.10 -6.50
CA GLN A 64 -5.94 -9.86 -7.91
C GLN A 64 -4.45 -9.95 -8.19
N SER A 65 -4.03 -10.99 -8.90
CA SER A 65 -2.65 -11.11 -9.39
C SER A 65 -2.44 -10.24 -10.62
N CYS A 66 -1.37 -9.44 -10.61
CA CYS A 66 -0.97 -8.58 -11.72
C CYS A 66 0.47 -8.91 -12.13
N MET A 67 0.67 -9.36 -13.35
CA MET A 67 1.99 -9.69 -13.89
C MET A 67 2.67 -8.50 -14.57
N THR A 68 1.88 -7.50 -14.95
CA THR A 68 2.33 -6.30 -15.64
C THR A 68 1.62 -5.07 -15.08
N VAL A 69 2.23 -3.90 -15.27
CA VAL A 69 1.62 -2.62 -14.90
C VAL A 69 0.32 -2.35 -15.66
N HIS A 70 0.18 -2.85 -16.88
CA HIS A 70 -1.04 -2.72 -17.69
C HIS A 70 -2.18 -3.55 -17.10
N GLN A 71 -1.91 -4.77 -16.62
CA GLN A 71 -2.90 -5.58 -15.91
C GLN A 71 -3.31 -4.91 -14.60
N LEU A 72 -2.34 -4.35 -13.84
CA LEU A 72 -2.64 -3.58 -12.64
C LEU A 72 -3.56 -2.40 -12.97
N LEU A 73 -3.23 -1.62 -14.00
CA LEU A 73 -4.03 -0.47 -14.41
C LEU A 73 -5.45 -0.87 -14.83
N ALA A 74 -5.60 -1.98 -15.58
CA ALA A 74 -6.91 -2.52 -15.95
C ALA A 74 -7.72 -2.92 -14.72
N SER A 75 -7.12 -3.67 -13.78
CA SER A 75 -7.77 -4.09 -12.55
C SER A 75 -8.20 -2.90 -11.68
N LEU A 76 -7.38 -1.85 -11.61
CA LEU A 76 -7.72 -0.64 -10.87
C LEU A 76 -8.89 0.13 -11.51
N ARG A 77 -8.99 0.16 -12.83
CA ARG A 77 -10.11 0.82 -13.54
C ARG A 77 -11.45 0.11 -13.35
N GLU A 78 -11.42 -1.19 -13.09
CA GLU A 78 -12.60 -2.02 -12.83
C GLU A 78 -12.93 -2.10 -11.33
N ALA A 79 -12.06 -1.58 -10.47
CA ALA A 79 -12.22 -1.65 -9.03
C ALA A 79 -13.45 -0.85 -8.55
N HIS A 80 -14.25 -1.48 -7.72
CA HIS A 80 -15.47 -0.92 -7.11
C HIS A 80 -15.56 -1.20 -5.60
N GLN A 81 -14.51 -1.79 -5.05
CA GLN A 81 -14.42 -2.13 -3.63
C GLN A 81 -14.22 -0.88 -2.77
N SER A 82 -14.70 -0.96 -1.54
CA SER A 82 -14.58 0.13 -0.57
C SER A 82 -13.15 0.38 -0.10
N ILE A 83 -12.30 -0.67 -0.17
CA ILE A 83 -10.87 -0.61 0.13
C ILE A 83 -10.10 -1.17 -1.06
N VAL A 84 -9.11 -0.44 -1.54
CA VAL A 84 -8.21 -0.88 -2.60
C VAL A 84 -6.78 -0.82 -2.08
N ILE A 85 -6.12 -1.97 -2.06
CA ILE A 85 -4.73 -2.10 -1.61
C ILE A 85 -3.89 -2.59 -2.78
N VAL A 86 -2.81 -1.89 -3.06
CA VAL A 86 -1.83 -2.29 -4.08
C VAL A 86 -0.51 -2.59 -3.39
N GLU A 87 -0.02 -3.81 -3.53
CA GLU A 87 1.34 -4.18 -3.15
C GLU A 87 2.29 -3.76 -4.27
N TYR A 88 3.21 -2.84 -3.96
CA TYR A 88 4.25 -2.45 -4.89
C TYR A 88 5.23 -3.60 -5.11
N ASP A 89 5.36 -4.01 -6.36
CA ASP A 89 6.31 -5.03 -6.81
C ASP A 89 7.22 -4.42 -7.88
N ASP A 90 8.52 -4.33 -7.59
CA ASP A 90 9.52 -3.79 -8.51
C ASP A 90 9.58 -4.60 -9.82
N GLY A 91 9.25 -5.90 -9.80
CA GLY A 91 9.13 -6.73 -11.00
C GLY A 91 8.05 -6.27 -11.98
N ILE A 92 6.99 -5.60 -11.49
CA ILE A 92 5.93 -5.04 -12.35
C ILE A 92 6.36 -3.70 -12.96
N PHE A 93 7.09 -2.87 -12.19
CA PHE A 93 7.39 -1.49 -12.55
C PHE A 93 8.79 -1.27 -13.13
N SER A 94 9.79 -2.15 -12.83
CA SER A 94 11.17 -1.97 -13.27
C SER A 94 11.42 -2.20 -14.77
N PRO A 95 10.66 -3.04 -15.49
CA PRO A 95 10.87 -3.26 -16.92
C PRO A 95 10.46 -2.06 -17.80
N LEU A 96 9.91 -1.01 -17.20
CA LEU A 96 9.41 0.14 -17.94
C LEU A 96 10.53 1.09 -18.31
N GLU A 97 10.92 1.07 -19.59
CA GLU A 97 11.90 1.97 -20.20
C GLU A 97 11.20 2.90 -21.22
N GLY A 98 11.71 4.13 -21.36
CA GLY A 98 11.22 5.06 -22.37
C GLY A 98 9.79 5.54 -22.13
N ASP A 99 8.93 5.45 -23.17
CA ASP A 99 7.53 5.93 -23.19
C ASP A 99 6.62 5.19 -22.22
N ASP A 100 7.00 3.99 -21.79
CA ASP A 100 6.21 3.19 -20.83
C ASP A 100 6.17 3.81 -19.42
N ARG A 101 7.03 4.78 -19.11
CA ARG A 101 6.99 5.51 -17.83
C ARG A 101 5.68 6.23 -17.59
N ASP A 102 4.99 6.65 -18.66
CA ASP A 102 3.70 7.31 -18.56
C ASP A 102 2.63 6.41 -17.93
N VAL A 103 2.80 5.09 -18.03
CA VAL A 103 1.88 4.12 -17.41
C VAL A 103 1.98 4.18 -15.89
N ILE A 104 3.16 4.42 -15.32
CA ILE A 104 3.32 4.59 -13.86
C ILE A 104 2.50 5.78 -13.37
N PHE A 105 2.56 6.91 -14.10
CA PHE A 105 1.75 8.08 -13.78
C PHE A 105 0.26 7.81 -13.99
N ALA A 106 -0.11 6.99 -14.99
CA ALA A 106 -1.50 6.57 -15.18
C ALA A 106 -2.00 5.73 -13.99
N VAL A 107 -1.19 4.80 -13.46
CA VAL A 107 -1.52 4.05 -12.24
C VAL A 107 -1.73 5.00 -11.06
N GLY A 108 -0.79 5.91 -10.81
CA GLY A 108 -0.90 6.86 -9.70
C GLY A 108 -2.13 7.77 -9.80
N ARG A 109 -2.48 8.25 -11.02
CA ARG A 109 -3.70 9.01 -11.26
C ARG A 109 -4.95 8.18 -11.00
N THR A 110 -4.98 6.92 -11.46
CA THR A 110 -6.11 6.02 -11.22
C THR A 110 -6.28 5.74 -9.73
N LEU A 111 -5.20 5.52 -8.98
CA LEU A 111 -5.26 5.37 -7.52
C LEU A 111 -5.86 6.61 -6.84
N ARG A 112 -5.47 7.80 -7.30
CA ARG A 112 -6.01 9.07 -6.78
C ARG A 112 -7.47 9.30 -7.17
N GLU A 113 -7.90 8.85 -8.34
CA GLU A 113 -9.31 8.88 -8.77
C GLU A 113 -10.16 7.93 -7.93
N LEU A 114 -9.70 6.69 -7.75
CA LEU A 114 -10.35 5.71 -6.86
C LEU A 114 -10.47 6.20 -5.42
N ALA A 115 -9.46 6.93 -4.95
CA ALA A 115 -9.45 7.44 -3.58
C ALA A 115 -10.60 8.41 -3.28
N ARG A 116 -11.26 8.97 -4.29
CA ARG A 116 -12.43 9.85 -4.10
C ARG A 116 -13.62 9.11 -3.47
N GLU A 117 -13.73 7.81 -3.72
CA GLU A 117 -14.86 6.98 -3.28
C GLU A 117 -14.44 5.81 -2.38
N ALA A 118 -13.19 5.38 -2.47
CA ALA A 118 -12.62 4.27 -1.72
C ALA A 118 -11.47 4.70 -0.80
N ALA A 119 -11.14 3.87 0.17
CA ALA A 119 -9.88 3.98 0.90
C ALA A 119 -8.77 3.30 0.07
N VAL A 120 -7.80 4.07 -0.40
CA VAL A 120 -6.75 3.58 -1.29
C VAL A 120 -5.40 3.57 -0.58
N LEU A 121 -4.76 2.40 -0.56
CA LEU A 121 -3.47 2.18 0.05
C LEU A 121 -2.49 1.57 -0.97
N LEU A 122 -1.42 2.29 -1.28
CA LEU A 122 -0.23 1.71 -1.92
C LEU A 122 0.75 1.32 -0.82
N TRP A 123 1.05 0.03 -0.74
CA TRP A 123 2.04 -0.47 0.21
C TRP A 123 3.33 -0.90 -0.48
N ALA A 124 4.46 -0.57 0.13
CA ALA A 124 5.79 -1.02 -0.30
C ALA A 124 6.63 -1.47 0.91
N PRO A 125 7.43 -2.53 0.78
CA PRO A 125 8.29 -3.00 1.86
C PRO A 125 9.49 -2.08 2.12
N ARG A 126 9.85 -1.29 1.13
CA ARG A 126 10.96 -0.31 1.15
C ARG A 126 10.78 0.73 0.07
N GLY A 127 11.44 1.88 0.22
CA GLY A 127 11.50 2.88 -0.82
C GLY A 127 12.52 2.53 -1.90
N ASP A 128 12.16 2.76 -3.16
CA ASP A 128 13.06 2.69 -4.31
C ASP A 128 12.77 3.80 -5.34
N ARG A 129 13.51 3.80 -6.47
CA ARG A 129 13.36 4.84 -7.49
C ARG A 129 12.03 4.74 -8.26
N GLY A 130 11.55 3.53 -8.52
CA GLY A 130 10.28 3.29 -9.23
C GLY A 130 9.09 3.74 -8.40
N LEU A 131 9.11 3.43 -7.11
CA LEU A 131 8.09 3.84 -6.16
C LEU A 131 7.96 5.36 -6.06
N ARG A 132 9.06 6.11 -6.21
CA ARG A 132 9.08 7.57 -6.06
C ARG A 132 8.03 8.28 -6.92
N ALA A 133 7.82 7.85 -8.15
CA ALA A 133 6.82 8.44 -9.04
C ALA A 133 5.39 8.30 -8.51
N LEU A 134 5.09 7.16 -7.87
CA LEU A 134 3.80 6.89 -7.25
C LEU A 134 3.63 7.66 -5.93
N LEU A 135 4.70 7.80 -5.14
CA LEU A 135 4.69 8.60 -3.90
C LEU A 135 4.40 10.07 -4.16
N LEU A 136 4.90 10.64 -5.27
CA LEU A 136 4.64 12.03 -5.65
C LEU A 136 3.16 12.32 -5.97
N LEU A 137 2.38 11.29 -6.28
CA LEU A 137 0.94 11.41 -6.57
C LEU A 137 0.08 11.06 -5.36
N ALA A 138 0.67 10.54 -4.29
CA ALA A 138 -0.04 10.24 -3.05
C ALA A 138 -0.40 11.52 -2.30
N ASP A 139 -1.59 11.55 -1.69
CA ASP A 139 -2.01 12.66 -0.83
C ASP A 139 -1.37 12.57 0.55
N GLN A 140 -0.98 11.36 0.96
CA GLN A 140 -0.31 11.08 2.22
C GLN A 140 0.75 9.99 2.01
N VAL A 141 1.95 10.20 2.56
CA VAL A 141 3.02 9.20 2.58
C VAL A 141 3.40 8.92 4.04
N VAL A 142 3.33 7.65 4.42
CA VAL A 142 3.67 7.19 5.77
C VAL A 142 4.86 6.25 5.70
N TRP A 143 5.87 6.54 6.50
CA TRP A 143 7.04 5.69 6.67
C TRP A 143 6.97 5.06 8.06
N HIS A 144 6.85 3.74 8.09
CA HIS A 144 6.84 2.97 9.33
C HIS A 144 8.06 2.07 9.39
N TYR A 145 8.97 2.38 10.31
CA TYR A 145 10.20 1.61 10.54
C TYR A 145 10.12 0.90 11.88
N ASP A 146 10.38 -0.40 11.90
CA ASP A 146 10.67 -1.13 13.14
C ASP A 146 12.08 -0.75 13.59
N GLU A 147 12.20 0.15 14.55
CA GLU A 147 13.46 0.34 15.28
C GLU A 147 13.73 -0.90 16.15
N ARG A 148 14.37 -1.89 15.59
CA ARG A 148 15.10 -2.89 16.37
C ARG A 148 16.52 -2.39 16.55
N PRO A 149 16.93 -2.00 17.77
CA PRO A 149 18.35 -1.79 18.02
C PRO A 149 19.07 -3.11 17.80
N ALA A 150 20.06 -3.13 16.91
CA ALA A 150 20.95 -4.25 16.76
C ALA A 150 21.67 -4.47 18.11
N GLY A 151 21.32 -5.57 18.83
CA GLY A 151 22.09 -6.04 19.98
C GLY A 151 21.45 -5.97 21.37
N SER A 152 20.13 -5.90 21.53
CA SER A 152 19.49 -5.98 22.86
C SER A 152 18.77 -7.30 23.07
N VAL A 153 19.35 -8.14 23.91
CA VAL A 153 18.71 -9.29 24.56
C VAL A 153 18.00 -8.78 25.80
N ALA A 154 16.81 -8.23 25.68
CA ALA A 154 15.86 -8.00 26.78
C ALA A 154 14.48 -7.66 26.18
N PRO A 155 13.35 -7.99 26.85
CA PRO A 155 12.01 -7.68 26.36
C PRO A 155 11.78 -6.17 26.57
N ALA A 156 12.20 -5.37 25.60
CA ALA A 156 12.00 -3.93 25.62
C ALA A 156 10.63 -3.57 25.02
N ARG A 157 9.88 -2.76 25.76
CA ARG A 157 8.67 -2.09 25.26
C ARG A 157 8.96 -1.44 23.91
N ARG A 158 8.21 -1.84 22.87
CA ARG A 158 8.26 -1.27 21.53
C ARG A 158 8.00 0.24 21.64
N ARG A 159 9.01 1.07 21.42
CA ARG A 159 8.83 2.47 21.04
C ARG A 159 8.76 2.50 19.51
N ARG A 160 7.62 2.83 18.99
CA ARG A 160 7.37 3.04 17.57
C ARG A 160 7.52 4.54 17.31
N HIS A 161 8.38 4.90 16.38
CA HIS A 161 8.43 6.27 15.85
C HIS A 161 7.75 6.29 14.49
N GLU A 162 6.68 7.04 14.41
CA GLU A 162 6.03 7.41 13.16
C GLU A 162 6.56 8.77 12.72
N VAL A 163 7.04 8.85 11.50
CA VAL A 163 7.29 10.13 10.83
C VAL A 163 6.27 10.25 9.71
N GLN A 164 5.24 11.02 9.97
CA GLN A 164 4.27 11.40 8.96
C GLN A 164 4.83 12.65 8.26
N VAL A 165 5.12 12.53 6.96
CA VAL A 165 5.56 13.65 6.12
C VAL A 165 4.44 13.97 5.15
N THR A 166 3.83 15.13 5.28
CA THR A 166 2.94 15.69 4.27
C THR A 166 3.78 16.33 3.16
N LEU A 167 3.32 16.26 1.92
CA LEU A 167 4.01 16.84 0.75
C LEU A 167 4.32 18.35 0.89
N ALA A 168 3.64 19.05 1.81
CA ALA A 168 3.90 20.45 2.12
C ALA A 168 5.22 20.69 2.87
N ASP A 169 5.79 19.67 3.51
CA ASP A 169 7.01 19.77 4.31
C ASP A 169 8.28 19.34 3.53
N ALA A 170 8.12 18.98 2.25
CA ALA A 170 9.20 18.44 1.42
C ALA A 170 9.69 19.40 0.30
N VAL A 171 9.46 20.73 0.46
CA VAL A 171 9.99 21.77 -0.44
C VAL A 171 11.22 22.41 0.14
#